data_0bf5bca722481084e29031f80c53c521
#
_entry.id   0bf5bca722481084e29031f80c53c521
#
_cell.length_a   1.000
_cell.length_b   1.000
_cell.length_c   1.000
_cell.angle_alpha   90.00
_cell.angle_beta   90.00
_cell.angle_gamma   90.00
#
_symmetry.space_group_name_H-M   'P 1'
#
loop_
_entity.id
_entity.type
_entity.pdbx_description
1 polymer ?
#
loop_
_entity_poly.entity_id
_entity_poly.type
_entity_poly.pdbx_seq_one_letter_code
_entity_poly.pdbx_strand_id
1 'polypeptide(L)'
;MRSVVVGHMGDARYRALSLWHDTVPDDLTPRAGLPGTRGEHIADADVAIVGGGLTGLWTAYYLTELDPALRIVVLEKEIAGFGASGRNGGWCSALFPASAAALERRHGRDAAVRMRRAMVDTVAEVGRVVAAEGIECDWAAGGTLTLARSAVQLAAARAEVALAAAYGVDELTLHALAGPGAAHPSVLRETPRKSGVSRETHSGETASRETRSGETAGAAGRAAGTAGTGGAPQALDAPRTLDAPRTLDAPRTLGAPRTSGAARTLGAPRTSGAARTLGARGALAVVHDPACARVHPAKLVRGLARVVERRGVTIHEQTEVLDWERGRVRTARGDVHAGAVVVALEGYGATLPRTHRRVLPLYSLMIATEPLPASVWDSIGIAHGETFADYRHLIVYGQRTADDRFAFGGRGARYHWGSTIRPAYDRSDRVFAHLKRALDDLFPQAAPYAVTHRWGGPLGVPRDWHAGVTFENGIATAGGYVGDGLSTTNLAGRTLADLITGAASDLTTLAWVGHRSPDWEPEPLRFLGANLGLAATGLADAEERMTHRPSLAAHLTAPLTGH
;
A
#
# COMPACT_ATOMS: atom_id res chain seq x y z
N MET A 1 -25.21 -27.90 -22.37
CA MET A 1 -25.28 -26.65 -23.13
C MET A 1 -25.49 -25.39 -22.26
N ARG A 2 -26.26 -25.40 -21.16
CA ARG A 2 -26.42 -24.21 -20.28
C ARG A 2 -25.16 -23.81 -19.52
N SER A 3 -24.26 -24.74 -19.16
CA SER A 3 -23.02 -24.46 -18.41
C SER A 3 -21.99 -23.69 -19.21
N VAL A 4 -21.85 -23.94 -20.51
CA VAL A 4 -20.85 -23.31 -21.39
C VAL A 4 -21.21 -21.84 -21.67
N VAL A 5 -22.51 -21.52 -21.80
CA VAL A 5 -22.97 -20.15 -22.06
C VAL A 5 -22.79 -19.24 -20.83
N VAL A 6 -22.98 -19.80 -19.62
CA VAL A 6 -22.79 -19.04 -18.36
C VAL A 6 -21.31 -18.71 -18.13
N GLY A 7 -20.40 -19.64 -18.44
CA GLY A 7 -18.96 -19.41 -18.32
C GLY A 7 -18.46 -18.26 -19.20
N HIS A 8 -18.87 -18.20 -20.46
CA HIS A 8 -18.48 -17.12 -21.39
C HIS A 8 -18.99 -15.73 -20.96
N MET A 9 -20.18 -15.65 -20.37
CA MET A 9 -20.70 -14.36 -19.86
C MET A 9 -19.94 -13.88 -18.62
N GLY A 10 -19.52 -14.78 -17.75
CA GLY A 10 -18.72 -14.44 -16.56
C GLY A 10 -17.33 -13.90 -16.92
N ASP A 11 -16.63 -14.59 -17.82
CA ASP A 11 -15.31 -14.17 -18.30
C ASP A 11 -15.35 -12.78 -18.97
N ALA A 12 -16.28 -12.53 -19.88
CA ALA A 12 -16.43 -11.24 -20.55
C ALA A 12 -16.70 -10.09 -19.58
N ARG A 13 -17.49 -10.33 -18.52
CA ARG A 13 -17.77 -9.33 -17.47
C ARG A 13 -16.49 -8.91 -16.75
N TYR A 14 -15.65 -9.87 -16.40
CA TYR A 14 -14.43 -9.59 -15.65
C TYR A 14 -13.34 -9.01 -16.54
N ARG A 15 -13.22 -9.41 -17.80
CA ARG A 15 -12.29 -8.80 -18.76
C ARG A 15 -12.56 -7.31 -18.96
N ALA A 16 -13.81 -6.90 -18.95
CA ALA A 16 -14.22 -5.50 -19.10
C ALA A 16 -13.83 -4.58 -17.91
N LEU A 17 -13.27 -5.11 -16.82
CA LEU A 17 -12.93 -4.33 -15.62
C LEU A 17 -11.73 -3.39 -15.83
N SER A 18 -10.72 -3.81 -16.61
CA SER A 18 -9.50 -3.04 -16.83
C SER A 18 -8.67 -3.63 -17.97
N LEU A 19 -7.68 -2.88 -18.48
CA LEU A 19 -6.63 -3.44 -19.35
C LEU A 19 -6.05 -4.73 -18.76
N TRP A 20 -5.79 -4.74 -17.46
CA TRP A 20 -5.13 -5.85 -16.79
C TRP A 20 -5.97 -7.14 -16.79
N HIS A 21 -7.28 -7.03 -16.62
CA HIS A 21 -8.17 -8.18 -16.69
C HIS A 21 -8.40 -8.63 -18.15
N ASP A 22 -8.39 -7.69 -19.10
CA ASP A 22 -8.56 -8.02 -20.51
C ASP A 22 -7.35 -8.79 -21.08
N THR A 23 -6.15 -8.46 -20.61
CA THR A 23 -4.89 -9.01 -21.13
C THR A 23 -4.30 -10.15 -20.29
N VAL A 24 -4.92 -10.53 -19.17
CA VAL A 24 -4.49 -11.70 -18.40
C VAL A 24 -4.79 -12.97 -19.21
N PRO A 25 -3.84 -13.92 -19.31
CA PRO A 25 -4.06 -15.17 -20.08
C PRO A 25 -5.02 -16.15 -19.43
N ASP A 26 -5.34 -15.93 -18.14
CA ASP A 26 -6.19 -16.80 -17.34
C ASP A 26 -7.64 -16.80 -17.83
N ASP A 27 -8.33 -17.92 -17.64
CA ASP A 27 -9.79 -17.96 -17.60
C ASP A 27 -10.26 -17.24 -16.31
N LEU A 28 -11.12 -16.24 -16.47
CA LEU A 28 -11.70 -15.46 -15.36
C LEU A 28 -13.03 -16.05 -14.85
N THR A 29 -13.35 -17.29 -15.23
CA THR A 29 -14.48 -18.02 -14.63
C THR A 29 -14.26 -18.13 -13.12
N PRO A 30 -15.24 -17.73 -12.30
CA PRO A 30 -15.10 -17.83 -10.85
C PRO A 30 -14.90 -19.27 -10.37
N ARG A 31 -14.07 -19.42 -9.34
CA ARG A 31 -13.95 -20.69 -8.59
C ARG A 31 -15.27 -21.02 -7.90
N ALA A 32 -15.43 -22.26 -7.49
CA ALA A 32 -16.61 -22.71 -6.76
C ALA A 32 -16.81 -21.88 -5.47
N GLY A 33 -18.01 -21.36 -5.29
CA GLY A 33 -18.40 -20.69 -4.06
C GLY A 33 -18.54 -21.68 -2.90
N LEU A 34 -18.65 -21.15 -1.69
CA LEU A 34 -18.93 -21.97 -0.51
C LEU A 34 -20.21 -22.78 -0.73
N PRO A 35 -20.19 -24.11 -0.54
CA PRO A 35 -21.37 -24.95 -0.77
C PRO A 35 -22.29 -24.88 0.46
N GLY A 36 -23.43 -24.24 0.34
CA GLY A 36 -24.42 -24.24 1.44
C GLY A 36 -25.35 -23.04 1.40
N THR A 37 -26.12 -22.91 2.48
CA THR A 37 -27.12 -21.86 2.67
C THR A 37 -26.82 -21.02 3.90
N ARG A 38 -27.38 -19.82 3.93
CA ARG A 38 -27.18 -18.86 5.02
C ARG A 38 -27.54 -19.47 6.38
N GLY A 39 -26.56 -19.36 7.33
CA GLY A 39 -26.72 -19.87 8.69
C GLY A 39 -26.34 -21.34 8.88
N GLU A 40 -26.05 -22.07 7.81
CA GLU A 40 -25.55 -23.44 7.87
C GLU A 40 -24.05 -23.43 8.17
N HIS A 41 -23.59 -24.27 9.10
CA HIS A 41 -22.16 -24.50 9.33
C HIS A 41 -21.59 -25.36 8.19
N ILE A 42 -20.62 -24.81 7.45
CA ILE A 42 -20.11 -25.47 6.25
C ILE A 42 -18.69 -25.98 6.43
N ALA A 43 -17.84 -25.23 7.12
CA ALA A 43 -16.42 -25.57 7.21
C ALA A 43 -15.78 -25.12 8.52
N ASP A 44 -14.78 -25.89 8.96
CA ASP A 44 -13.82 -25.52 9.99
C ASP A 44 -12.45 -25.25 9.34
N ALA A 45 -11.87 -24.13 9.68
CA ALA A 45 -10.55 -23.73 9.26
C ALA A 45 -9.69 -23.31 10.47
N ASP A 46 -8.40 -23.29 10.33
CA ASP A 46 -7.51 -22.69 11.32
C ASP A 46 -7.48 -21.16 11.09
N VAL A 47 -7.50 -20.73 9.83
CA VAL A 47 -7.59 -19.32 9.45
C VAL A 47 -8.62 -19.11 8.34
N ALA A 48 -9.57 -18.19 8.55
CA ALA A 48 -10.49 -17.71 7.53
C ALA A 48 -10.10 -16.30 7.09
N ILE A 49 -9.91 -16.10 5.78
CA ILE A 49 -9.49 -14.82 5.19
C ILE A 49 -10.64 -14.23 4.40
N VAL A 50 -11.04 -13.01 4.75
CA VAL A 50 -12.11 -12.25 4.09
C VAL A 50 -11.49 -11.30 3.07
N GLY A 51 -11.64 -11.65 1.79
CA GLY A 51 -11.12 -10.91 0.65
C GLY A 51 -9.97 -11.62 -0.08
N GLY A 52 -10.17 -11.94 -1.36
CA GLY A 52 -9.22 -12.55 -2.29
C GLY A 52 -8.34 -11.54 -3.02
N GLY A 53 -8.04 -10.40 -2.40
CA GLY A 53 -7.06 -9.43 -2.87
C GLY A 53 -5.63 -9.78 -2.47
N LEU A 54 -4.65 -8.93 -2.84
CA LEU A 54 -3.24 -9.16 -2.52
C LEU A 54 -3.00 -9.30 -1.02
N THR A 55 -3.64 -8.50 -0.15
CA THR A 55 -3.49 -8.62 1.31
C THR A 55 -3.84 -10.04 1.79
N GLY A 56 -5.02 -10.52 1.43
CA GLY A 56 -5.47 -11.86 1.85
C GLY A 56 -4.60 -12.97 1.29
N LEU A 57 -4.23 -12.88 0.02
CA LEU A 57 -3.43 -13.91 -0.65
C LEU A 57 -1.97 -13.92 -0.16
N TRP A 58 -1.34 -12.76 0.09
CA TRP A 58 -0.04 -12.71 0.73
C TRP A 58 -0.07 -13.26 2.16
N THR A 59 -1.13 -12.95 2.92
CA THR A 59 -1.30 -13.53 4.26
C THR A 59 -1.40 -15.06 4.18
N ALA A 60 -2.22 -15.59 3.26
CA ALA A 60 -2.32 -17.03 3.03
C ALA A 60 -0.97 -17.65 2.64
N TYR A 61 -0.23 -17.00 1.74
CA TYR A 61 1.08 -17.45 1.29
C TYR A 61 2.07 -17.59 2.46
N TYR A 62 2.24 -16.54 3.26
CA TYR A 62 3.20 -16.58 4.36
C TYR A 62 2.76 -17.45 5.53
N LEU A 63 1.46 -17.60 5.76
CA LEU A 63 0.95 -18.59 6.71
C LEU A 63 1.34 -20.02 6.30
N THR A 64 1.22 -20.38 5.01
CA THR A 64 1.63 -21.70 4.50
C THR A 64 3.15 -21.87 4.47
N GLU A 65 3.94 -20.79 4.41
CA GLU A 65 5.40 -20.83 4.57
C GLU A 65 5.80 -21.14 6.02
N LEU A 66 5.09 -20.56 7.00
CA LEU A 66 5.37 -20.73 8.42
C LEU A 66 4.83 -22.06 8.96
N ASP A 67 3.64 -22.45 8.55
CA ASP A 67 3.01 -23.71 8.94
C ASP A 67 2.17 -24.30 7.78
N PRO A 68 2.74 -25.25 7.02
CA PRO A 68 2.04 -25.90 5.90
C PRO A 68 0.83 -26.77 6.33
N ALA A 69 0.67 -27.05 7.64
CA ALA A 69 -0.45 -27.85 8.13
C ALA A 69 -1.73 -27.02 8.38
N LEU A 70 -1.65 -25.70 8.32
CA LEU A 70 -2.81 -24.83 8.53
C LEU A 70 -3.85 -25.02 7.44
N ARG A 71 -5.08 -25.22 7.86
CA ARG A 71 -6.27 -25.21 6.99
C ARG A 71 -6.72 -23.77 6.79
N ILE A 72 -6.46 -23.23 5.61
CA ILE A 72 -6.73 -21.83 5.29
C ILE A 72 -7.84 -21.75 4.24
N VAL A 73 -8.85 -20.92 4.51
CA VAL A 73 -9.96 -20.66 3.60
C VAL A 73 -10.01 -19.17 3.27
N VAL A 74 -10.04 -18.84 1.98
CA VAL A 74 -10.23 -17.47 1.47
C VAL A 74 -11.66 -17.33 0.95
N LEU A 75 -12.38 -16.31 1.40
CA LEU A 75 -13.75 -16.00 1.01
C LEU A 75 -13.77 -14.71 0.21
N GLU A 76 -14.09 -14.80 -1.08
CA GLU A 76 -14.10 -13.69 -2.03
C GLU A 76 -15.50 -13.52 -2.65
N LYS A 77 -16.00 -12.29 -2.65
CA LYS A 77 -17.34 -11.99 -3.18
C LYS A 77 -17.44 -12.14 -4.69
N GLU A 78 -16.42 -11.78 -5.42
CA GLU A 78 -16.36 -11.80 -6.88
C GLU A 78 -15.34 -12.84 -7.37
N ILE A 79 -14.19 -12.41 -7.85
CA ILE A 79 -13.04 -13.24 -8.20
C ILE A 79 -11.78 -12.73 -7.50
N ALA A 80 -10.80 -13.58 -7.29
CA ALA A 80 -9.50 -13.16 -6.77
C ALA A 80 -8.88 -12.07 -7.65
N GLY A 81 -8.58 -10.91 -7.05
CA GLY A 81 -8.09 -9.74 -7.76
C GLY A 81 -9.15 -8.82 -8.35
N PHE A 82 -10.43 -9.02 -8.08
CA PHE A 82 -11.51 -8.14 -8.56
C PHE A 82 -11.32 -6.68 -8.14
N GLY A 83 -10.88 -6.42 -6.91
CA GLY A 83 -10.70 -5.08 -6.35
C GLY A 83 -9.49 -4.33 -6.88
N ALA A 84 -8.96 -3.41 -6.09
CA ALA A 84 -7.76 -2.61 -6.41
C ALA A 84 -6.55 -3.49 -6.74
N SER A 85 -6.46 -4.70 -6.19
CA SER A 85 -5.36 -5.64 -6.44
C SER A 85 -5.16 -6.00 -7.91
N GLY A 86 -6.22 -6.11 -8.70
CA GLY A 86 -6.14 -6.39 -10.14
C GLY A 86 -6.31 -5.16 -11.04
N ARG A 87 -6.52 -3.95 -10.47
CA ARG A 87 -6.88 -2.74 -11.23
C ARG A 87 -5.98 -1.53 -10.96
N ASN A 88 -4.94 -1.70 -10.13
CA ASN A 88 -4.02 -0.62 -9.77
C ASN A 88 -3.05 -0.24 -10.91
N GLY A 89 -2.16 0.71 -10.64
CA GLY A 89 -1.18 1.22 -11.61
C GLY A 89 0.01 0.31 -11.92
N GLY A 90 0.13 -0.83 -11.25
CA GLY A 90 1.23 -1.77 -11.47
C GLY A 90 2.59 -1.30 -10.94
N TRP A 91 2.59 -0.50 -9.89
CA TRP A 91 3.78 -0.02 -9.20
C TRP A 91 4.03 -0.79 -7.91
N CYS A 92 5.08 -1.57 -7.86
CA CYS A 92 5.59 -2.14 -6.62
C CYS A 92 6.71 -1.24 -6.10
N SER A 93 6.35 -0.23 -5.30
CA SER A 93 7.25 0.83 -4.83
C SER A 93 7.52 0.73 -3.33
N ALA A 94 8.59 1.36 -2.86
CA ALA A 94 8.91 1.48 -1.44
C ALA A 94 8.15 2.61 -0.73
N LEU A 95 7.09 3.16 -1.34
CA LEU A 95 6.26 4.19 -0.74
C LEU A 95 5.40 3.61 0.39
N PHE A 96 5.21 4.41 1.43
CA PHE A 96 4.30 4.13 2.53
C PHE A 96 3.35 5.32 2.71
N PRO A 97 2.05 5.11 2.99
CA PRO A 97 1.07 6.21 3.04
C PRO A 97 1.42 7.34 3.99
N ALA A 98 1.90 6.99 5.21
CA ALA A 98 2.35 8.00 6.16
C ALA A 98 3.78 8.45 5.84
N SER A 99 4.02 9.76 5.81
CA SER A 99 5.37 10.31 5.58
C SER A 99 6.35 9.93 6.70
N ALA A 100 7.65 9.87 6.39
CA ALA A 100 8.69 9.58 7.38
C ALA A 100 8.65 10.57 8.55
N ALA A 101 8.37 11.85 8.28
CA ALA A 101 8.22 12.86 9.32
C ALA A 101 6.99 12.63 10.22
N ALA A 102 5.88 12.12 9.65
CA ALA A 102 4.70 11.75 10.45
C ALA A 102 4.97 10.54 11.35
N LEU A 103 5.70 9.54 10.83
CA LEU A 103 6.15 8.39 11.60
C LEU A 103 7.11 8.80 12.72
N GLU A 104 8.09 9.67 12.44
CA GLU A 104 9.03 10.18 13.44
C GLU A 104 8.31 10.94 14.57
N ARG A 105 7.37 11.83 14.25
CA ARG A 105 6.61 12.56 15.26
C ARG A 105 5.81 11.63 16.20
N ARG A 106 5.33 10.50 15.69
CA ARG A 106 4.46 9.57 16.43
C ARG A 106 5.24 8.46 17.15
N HIS A 107 6.29 7.95 16.55
CA HIS A 107 6.97 6.73 16.98
C HIS A 107 8.49 6.88 17.16
N GLY A 108 9.03 8.08 16.91
CA GLY A 108 10.47 8.36 16.95
C GLY A 108 11.19 8.02 15.65
N ARG A 109 12.40 8.57 15.52
CA ARG A 109 13.21 8.50 14.30
C ARG A 109 13.58 7.07 13.90
N ASP A 110 13.99 6.24 14.85
CA ASP A 110 14.40 4.87 14.56
C ASP A 110 13.26 4.03 14.01
N ALA A 111 12.04 4.24 14.50
CA ALA A 111 10.85 3.56 13.99
C ALA A 111 10.52 4.01 12.55
N ALA A 112 10.68 5.30 12.24
CA ALA A 112 10.51 5.82 10.89
C ALA A 112 11.55 5.24 9.92
N VAL A 113 12.83 5.16 10.33
CA VAL A 113 13.91 4.55 9.54
C VAL A 113 13.65 3.07 9.30
N ARG A 114 13.28 2.30 10.35
CA ARG A 114 12.96 0.87 10.20
C ARG A 114 11.80 0.65 9.23
N MET A 115 10.76 1.47 9.31
CA MET A 115 9.60 1.35 8.41
C MET A 115 9.99 1.60 6.95
N ARG A 116 10.80 2.63 6.67
CA ARG A 116 11.30 2.91 5.31
C ARG A 116 12.14 1.76 4.76
N ARG A 117 13.06 1.22 5.55
CA ARG A 117 13.88 0.06 5.16
C ARG A 117 13.01 -1.16 4.89
N ALA A 118 12.04 -1.45 5.77
CA ALA A 118 11.11 -2.55 5.56
C ALA A 118 10.32 -2.42 4.24
N MET A 119 9.97 -1.20 3.81
CA MET A 119 9.33 -0.97 2.51
C MET A 119 10.29 -1.22 1.34
N VAL A 120 11.54 -0.76 1.41
CA VAL A 120 12.56 -1.06 0.38
C VAL A 120 12.79 -2.57 0.27
N ASP A 121 13.00 -3.25 1.39
CA ASP A 121 13.19 -4.70 1.44
C ASP A 121 11.96 -5.46 0.91
N THR A 122 10.78 -4.89 1.09
CA THR A 122 9.52 -5.49 0.61
C THR A 122 9.43 -5.52 -0.92
N VAL A 123 9.96 -4.52 -1.62
CA VAL A 123 10.00 -4.55 -3.09
C VAL A 123 10.88 -5.71 -3.56
N ALA A 124 12.05 -5.89 -2.94
CA ALA A 124 12.94 -7.02 -3.24
C ALA A 124 12.27 -8.36 -2.91
N GLU A 125 11.55 -8.46 -1.79
CA GLU A 125 10.85 -9.66 -1.36
C GLU A 125 9.73 -10.05 -2.33
N VAL A 126 8.93 -9.11 -2.82
CA VAL A 126 7.91 -9.39 -3.86
C VAL A 126 8.59 -9.97 -5.10
N GLY A 127 9.69 -9.35 -5.57
CA GLY A 127 10.45 -9.86 -6.71
C GLY A 127 11.02 -11.26 -6.48
N ARG A 128 11.52 -11.53 -5.27
CA ARG A 128 12.02 -12.86 -4.87
C ARG A 128 10.92 -13.92 -4.96
N VAL A 129 9.74 -13.65 -4.40
CA VAL A 129 8.61 -14.59 -4.42
C VAL A 129 8.09 -14.79 -5.84
N VAL A 130 7.94 -13.71 -6.61
CA VAL A 130 7.54 -13.79 -8.04
C VAL A 130 8.44 -14.73 -8.81
N ALA A 131 9.76 -14.61 -8.63
CA ALA A 131 10.74 -15.48 -9.29
C ALA A 131 10.71 -16.92 -8.76
N ALA A 132 10.64 -17.11 -7.43
CA ALA A 132 10.67 -18.43 -6.79
C ALA A 132 9.43 -19.26 -7.13
N GLU A 133 8.26 -18.62 -7.20
CA GLU A 133 6.98 -19.28 -7.48
C GLU A 133 6.64 -19.34 -8.99
N GLY A 134 7.48 -18.78 -9.85
CA GLY A 134 7.25 -18.73 -11.29
C GLY A 134 6.00 -17.93 -11.69
N ILE A 135 5.73 -16.80 -10.99
CA ILE A 135 4.59 -15.94 -11.31
C ILE A 135 4.96 -15.04 -12.48
N GLU A 136 4.44 -15.35 -13.66
CA GLU A 136 4.63 -14.53 -14.86
C GLU A 136 3.74 -13.29 -14.81
N CYS A 137 4.23 -12.22 -14.20
CA CYS A 137 3.49 -10.96 -14.01
C CYS A 137 4.17 -9.73 -14.61
N ASP A 138 5.00 -9.91 -15.62
CA ASP A 138 5.75 -8.86 -16.31
C ASP A 138 6.63 -8.03 -15.34
N TRP A 139 7.15 -8.67 -14.29
CA TRP A 139 8.00 -8.05 -13.29
C TRP A 139 9.26 -7.45 -13.92
N ALA A 140 9.50 -6.17 -13.67
CA ALA A 140 10.72 -5.50 -14.08
C ALA A 140 11.12 -4.43 -13.05
N ALA A 141 12.29 -4.62 -12.42
CA ALA A 141 12.83 -3.71 -11.41
C ALA A 141 13.59 -2.56 -12.11
N GLY A 142 12.85 -1.61 -12.70
CA GLY A 142 13.41 -0.47 -13.43
C GLY A 142 13.48 0.82 -12.62
N GLY A 143 12.88 0.84 -11.44
CA GLY A 143 12.75 2.05 -10.62
C GLY A 143 11.59 2.95 -11.07
N THR A 144 11.49 4.11 -10.45
CA THR A 144 10.54 5.16 -10.81
C THR A 144 11.22 6.49 -11.10
N LEU A 145 10.64 7.24 -12.01
CA LEU A 145 11.09 8.56 -12.46
C LEU A 145 10.07 9.62 -12.02
N THR A 146 10.43 10.51 -11.11
CA THR A 146 9.56 11.64 -10.73
C THR A 146 10.05 12.93 -11.39
N LEU A 147 9.22 13.50 -12.26
CA LEU A 147 9.56 14.64 -13.11
C LEU A 147 9.31 15.97 -12.41
N ALA A 148 10.32 16.83 -12.32
CA ALA A 148 10.19 18.20 -11.89
C ALA A 148 10.13 19.14 -13.12
N ARG A 149 9.01 19.88 -13.27
CA ARG A 149 8.68 20.70 -14.44
C ARG A 149 8.61 22.20 -14.14
N SER A 150 8.83 22.59 -12.90
CA SER A 150 8.90 24.00 -12.46
C SER A 150 9.97 24.19 -11.40
N ALA A 151 10.34 25.43 -11.11
CA ALA A 151 11.28 25.73 -10.04
C ALA A 151 10.77 25.25 -8.66
N VAL A 152 9.46 25.34 -8.41
CA VAL A 152 8.82 24.85 -7.17
C VAL A 152 8.97 23.33 -7.09
N GLN A 153 8.66 22.61 -8.15
CA GLN A 153 8.81 21.16 -8.22
C GLN A 153 10.27 20.71 -8.12
N LEU A 154 11.21 21.46 -8.70
CA LEU A 154 12.64 21.19 -8.54
C LEU A 154 13.12 21.37 -7.09
N ALA A 155 12.58 22.37 -6.38
CA ALA A 155 12.86 22.54 -4.96
C ALA A 155 12.28 21.36 -4.13
N ALA A 156 11.06 20.90 -4.44
CA ALA A 156 10.47 19.72 -3.82
C ALA A 156 11.29 18.45 -4.10
N ALA A 157 11.76 18.24 -5.33
CA ALA A 157 12.62 17.13 -5.71
C ALA A 157 13.93 17.07 -4.91
N ARG A 158 14.57 18.22 -4.73
CA ARG A 158 15.78 18.33 -3.89
C ARG A 158 15.51 18.03 -2.42
N ALA A 159 14.39 18.54 -1.91
CA ALA A 159 13.97 18.28 -0.54
C ALA A 159 13.67 16.79 -0.31
N GLU A 160 13.03 16.11 -1.26
CA GLU A 160 12.74 14.68 -1.21
C GLU A 160 14.01 13.85 -1.13
N VAL A 161 14.99 14.08 -2.01
CA VAL A 161 16.28 13.36 -1.99
C VAL A 161 17.02 13.60 -0.66
N ALA A 162 17.06 14.84 -0.18
CA ALA A 162 17.69 15.16 1.10
C ALA A 162 16.98 14.49 2.28
N LEU A 163 15.64 14.45 2.26
CA LEU A 163 14.83 13.81 3.28
C LEU A 163 15.02 12.30 3.26
N ALA A 164 15.04 11.68 2.09
CA ALA A 164 15.27 10.24 1.95
C ALA A 164 16.63 9.85 2.56
N ALA A 165 17.69 10.55 2.21
CA ALA A 165 19.02 10.35 2.78
C ALA A 165 19.04 10.56 4.31
N ALA A 166 18.32 11.58 4.81
CA ALA A 166 18.18 11.80 6.25
C ALA A 166 17.53 10.63 6.99
N TYR A 167 16.70 9.84 6.33
CA TYR A 167 16.06 8.62 6.89
C TYR A 167 16.73 7.31 6.44
N GLY A 168 17.97 7.38 5.93
CA GLY A 168 18.79 6.21 5.60
C GLY A 168 18.38 5.49 4.31
N VAL A 169 17.82 6.24 3.36
CA VAL A 169 17.58 5.81 1.97
C VAL A 169 18.40 6.71 1.06
N ASP A 170 19.61 6.26 0.73
CA ASP A 170 20.62 7.07 -0.01
C ASP A 170 20.58 6.80 -1.53
N GLU A 171 19.73 5.90 -1.99
CA GLU A 171 19.67 5.44 -3.37
C GLU A 171 18.92 6.42 -4.30
N LEU A 172 18.12 7.34 -3.75
CA LEU A 172 17.44 8.35 -4.56
C LEU A 172 18.44 9.30 -5.20
N THR A 173 18.36 9.47 -6.51
CA THR A 173 19.26 10.34 -7.26
C THR A 173 18.50 11.41 -8.04
N LEU A 174 18.98 12.66 -7.97
CA LEU A 174 18.45 13.77 -8.75
C LEU A 174 19.33 13.99 -9.98
N HIS A 175 18.74 13.92 -11.17
CA HIS A 175 19.40 14.19 -12.44
C HIS A 175 18.84 15.45 -13.07
N ALA A 176 19.69 16.43 -13.39
CA ALA A 176 19.30 17.55 -14.22
C ALA A 176 19.09 17.07 -15.65
N LEU A 177 18.07 17.57 -16.33
CA LEU A 177 17.82 17.28 -17.73
C LEU A 177 18.29 18.43 -18.59
N ALA A 178 19.00 18.14 -19.67
CA ALA A 178 19.36 19.14 -20.65
C ALA A 178 18.10 19.57 -21.40
N GLY A 179 17.83 20.88 -21.44
CA GLY A 179 16.79 21.41 -22.33
C GLY A 179 17.12 21.10 -23.80
N PRO A 180 16.11 21.06 -24.68
CA PRO A 180 16.37 20.87 -26.11
C PRO A 180 17.31 21.96 -26.64
N GLY A 181 18.56 21.60 -26.93
CA GLY A 181 19.60 22.49 -27.44
C GLY A 181 20.76 22.81 -26.50
N ALA A 182 20.80 22.27 -25.28
CA ALA A 182 21.93 22.47 -24.36
C ALA A 182 22.97 21.36 -24.53
N ALA A 183 24.25 21.74 -24.75
CA ALA A 183 25.39 20.85 -24.64
C ALA A 183 25.50 20.32 -23.20
N HIS A 184 25.80 19.03 -23.06
CA HIS A 184 25.97 18.25 -21.85
C HIS A 184 26.11 19.02 -20.52
N PRO A 185 25.17 18.91 -19.55
CA PRO A 185 25.43 19.33 -18.19
C PRO A 185 26.14 18.20 -17.43
N SER A 186 27.22 18.58 -16.77
CA SER A 186 27.92 17.75 -15.78
C SER A 186 27.00 17.33 -14.64
N VAL A 187 27.14 16.11 -14.20
CA VAL A 187 26.47 15.53 -13.02
C VAL A 187 26.76 16.42 -11.81
N LEU A 188 25.75 17.13 -11.32
CA LEU A 188 25.84 17.84 -10.05
C LEU A 188 25.73 16.82 -8.91
N ARG A 189 26.86 16.20 -8.55
CA ARG A 189 27.01 15.58 -7.24
C ARG A 189 27.20 16.69 -6.22
N GLU A 190 26.13 17.14 -5.59
CA GLU A 190 26.27 17.86 -4.34
C GLU A 190 26.51 16.83 -3.23
N THR A 191 27.79 16.62 -2.89
CA THR A 191 28.16 15.98 -1.63
C THR A 191 27.69 16.88 -0.48
N PRO A 192 27.08 16.35 0.57
CA PRO A 192 26.73 17.15 1.74
C PRO A 192 28.01 17.75 2.32
N ARG A 193 28.11 19.08 2.35
CA ARG A 193 29.16 19.78 3.06
C ARG A 193 29.08 19.38 4.52
N LYS A 194 30.08 18.62 4.99
CA LYS A 194 30.34 18.44 6.41
C LYS A 194 30.60 19.84 6.96
N SER A 195 29.71 20.35 7.80
CA SER A 195 29.94 21.53 8.60
C SER A 195 31.10 21.22 9.55
N GLY A 196 32.27 21.67 9.17
CA GLY A 196 33.45 21.66 10.03
C GLY A 196 33.22 22.66 11.15
N VAL A 197 32.94 22.16 12.34
CA VAL A 197 33.04 22.95 13.57
C VAL A 197 34.53 23.12 13.83
N SER A 198 35.04 24.32 13.53
CA SER A 198 36.37 24.77 13.97
C SER A 198 36.38 24.84 15.49
N ARG A 199 37.15 23.97 16.12
CA ARG A 199 37.54 24.13 17.51
C ARG A 199 38.60 25.25 17.57
N GLU A 200 38.19 26.41 18.04
CA GLU A 200 39.13 27.37 18.62
C GLU A 200 39.43 26.97 20.05
N THR A 201 40.70 26.66 20.29
CA THR A 201 41.30 26.49 21.61
C THR A 201 41.52 27.87 22.23
N HIS A 202 40.86 28.15 23.36
CA HIS A 202 41.34 29.18 24.28
C HIS A 202 41.56 28.52 25.64
N SER A 203 42.84 28.55 26.04
CA SER A 203 43.38 28.29 27.36
C SER A 203 43.12 29.46 28.30
N GLY A 204 42.79 29.17 29.55
CA GLY A 204 42.90 30.19 30.62
C GLY A 204 42.02 29.93 31.82
N GLU A 205 42.58 29.30 32.82
CA GLU A 205 42.66 29.63 34.26
C GLU A 205 41.40 29.52 35.15
N THR A 206 41.55 28.56 36.02
CA THR A 206 41.30 28.46 37.49
C THR A 206 40.40 29.47 38.18
N ALA A 207 39.43 28.98 38.92
CA ALA A 207 39.23 29.25 40.35
C ALA A 207 38.18 28.35 41.01
N SER A 208 38.58 27.77 42.10
CA SER A 208 37.86 26.94 43.05
C SER A 208 36.81 27.69 43.87
N ARG A 209 35.78 27.01 44.33
CA ARG A 209 35.21 27.00 45.73
C ARG A 209 33.91 26.22 45.75
N GLU A 210 33.86 25.06 46.39
CA GLU A 210 33.34 24.73 47.75
C GLU A 210 32.03 25.47 48.11
N THR A 211 30.96 24.88 48.49
CA THR A 211 30.62 23.98 49.59
C THR A 211 29.13 23.85 49.79
N ARG A 212 28.71 22.70 50.32
CA ARG A 212 27.65 22.40 51.30
C ARG A 212 26.19 22.30 50.81
N SER A 213 25.66 21.13 50.82
CA SER A 213 25.00 20.33 51.92
C SER A 213 23.70 20.88 52.45
N GLY A 214 22.63 20.07 52.41
CA GLY A 214 21.37 20.28 53.10
C GLY A 214 20.43 19.11 52.91
N GLU A 215 20.50 18.14 53.80
CA GLU A 215 19.52 17.07 54.04
C GLU A 215 18.21 17.64 54.59
N THR A 216 17.12 16.91 54.42
CA THR A 216 16.16 16.39 55.43
C THR A 216 14.88 15.97 54.69
N ALA A 217 14.43 14.74 54.69
CA ALA A 217 13.86 13.86 55.72
C ALA A 217 12.42 14.23 56.16
N GLY A 218 11.56 13.24 56.09
CA GLY A 218 10.31 13.18 56.87
C GLY A 218 9.11 12.74 56.04
N ALA A 219 8.70 11.57 56.10
CA ALA A 219 7.93 10.74 57.03
C ALA A 219 6.41 10.70 56.70
N ALA A 220 5.97 9.55 56.32
CA ALA A 220 5.01 8.62 56.91
C ALA A 220 3.58 9.17 57.25
N GLY A 221 2.57 8.44 56.83
CA GLY A 221 1.18 8.52 57.32
C GLY A 221 0.35 7.30 56.86
N ARG A 222 0.14 6.39 57.78
CA ARG A 222 -0.77 5.21 57.70
C ARG A 222 -2.22 5.66 58.03
N ALA A 223 -3.21 4.88 57.51
CA ALA A 223 -4.37 4.29 58.20
C ALA A 223 -5.33 3.74 57.16
N ALA A 224 -5.73 2.52 57.06
CA ALA A 224 -6.42 1.56 57.95
C ALA A 224 -7.95 1.75 58.02
N GLY A 225 -8.65 0.69 57.68
CA GLY A 225 -10.00 0.30 58.07
C GLY A 225 -11.06 0.50 57.01
N THR A 226 -12.03 -0.36 56.76
CA THR A 226 -12.65 -1.45 57.55
C THR A 226 -13.52 -2.31 56.59
N ALA A 227 -13.75 -3.53 57.02
CA ALA A 227 -14.53 -4.59 56.39
C ALA A 227 -16.06 -4.29 56.35
N GLY A 228 -16.73 -4.85 55.33
CA GLY A 228 -18.19 -5.01 55.32
C GLY A 228 -18.59 -6.28 54.62
N THR A 229 -19.15 -7.18 55.37
CA THR A 229 -19.66 -8.52 55.06
C THR A 229 -20.95 -8.49 54.27
N GLY A 230 -21.19 -9.49 53.41
CA GLY A 230 -22.54 -10.00 53.21
C GLY A 230 -22.94 -10.43 51.82
N GLY A 231 -23.22 -11.72 51.67
CA GLY A 231 -24.27 -12.20 50.79
C GLY A 231 -23.80 -12.94 49.52
N ALA A 232 -23.67 -14.24 49.57
CA ALA A 232 -23.68 -15.12 48.40
C ALA A 232 -25.11 -15.28 47.86
N PRO A 233 -25.31 -15.35 46.57
CA PRO A 233 -26.45 -16.04 45.98
C PRO A 233 -25.96 -17.28 45.20
N GLN A 234 -26.87 -18.25 45.21
CA GLN A 234 -26.84 -19.63 44.81
C GLN A 234 -26.35 -19.86 43.38
N ALA A 235 -25.73 -21.03 43.23
CA ALA A 235 -25.34 -21.68 41.99
C ALA A 235 -26.56 -21.92 41.09
N LEU A 236 -26.47 -21.45 39.85
CA LEU A 236 -27.23 -21.89 38.71
C LEU A 236 -26.34 -22.80 37.84
N ASP A 237 -26.92 -23.89 37.37
CA ASP A 237 -26.29 -24.98 36.64
C ASP A 237 -25.34 -24.54 35.51
N ALA A 238 -24.16 -25.12 35.49
CA ALA A 238 -23.19 -24.96 34.45
C ALA A 238 -23.64 -25.63 33.14
N PRO A 239 -23.61 -24.93 32.01
CA PRO A 239 -23.73 -25.59 30.72
C PRO A 239 -22.50 -26.43 30.42
N ARG A 240 -22.72 -27.61 29.83
CA ARG A 240 -21.70 -28.58 29.41
C ARG A 240 -20.61 -27.89 28.60
N THR A 241 -19.37 -28.05 29.04
CA THR A 241 -18.15 -27.65 28.34
C THR A 241 -18.12 -28.30 26.97
N LEU A 242 -18.24 -27.47 25.93
CA LEU A 242 -17.78 -27.82 24.59
C LEU A 242 -16.24 -27.90 24.67
N ASP A 243 -15.67 -28.94 24.08
CA ASP A 243 -14.22 -29.15 24.02
C ASP A 243 -13.52 -27.87 23.56
N ALA A 244 -12.54 -27.44 24.32
CA ALA A 244 -11.74 -26.28 24.05
C ALA A 244 -11.08 -26.45 22.67
N PRO A 245 -11.09 -25.41 21.80
CA PRO A 245 -10.27 -25.42 20.60
C PRO A 245 -8.82 -25.64 21.03
N ARG A 246 -8.10 -26.52 20.34
CA ARG A 246 -6.70 -26.80 20.58
C ARG A 246 -5.96 -25.48 20.66
N THR A 247 -5.41 -25.16 21.82
CA THR A 247 -4.38 -24.15 21.96
C THR A 247 -3.24 -24.56 21.05
N LEU A 248 -2.83 -23.65 20.17
CA LEU A 248 -1.64 -23.83 19.36
C LEU A 248 -0.50 -24.17 20.33
N ASP A 249 0.08 -25.36 20.20
CA ASP A 249 1.19 -25.79 21.03
C ASP A 249 2.32 -24.77 20.95
N ALA A 250 3.02 -24.59 22.08
CA ALA A 250 4.16 -23.68 22.17
C ALA A 250 5.15 -23.93 21.02
N PRO A 251 5.72 -22.86 20.44
CA PRO A 251 6.57 -22.97 19.27
C PRO A 251 7.72 -23.94 19.53
N ARG A 252 7.80 -24.98 18.70
CA ARG A 252 9.02 -25.80 18.62
C ARG A 252 10.14 -24.84 18.21
N THR A 253 11.19 -24.81 19.02
CA THR A 253 12.42 -24.08 18.72
C THR A 253 12.93 -24.50 17.35
N LEU A 254 12.57 -23.72 16.35
CA LEU A 254 13.19 -23.77 15.03
C LEU A 254 14.62 -23.27 15.18
N GLY A 255 15.56 -24.05 14.65
CA GLY A 255 16.98 -23.77 14.69
C GLY A 255 17.32 -22.33 14.33
N ALA A 256 18.46 -21.86 14.84
CA ALA A 256 18.99 -20.51 14.74
C ALA A 256 18.64 -19.78 13.44
N PRO A 257 18.36 -18.47 13.50
CA PRO A 257 18.02 -17.69 12.31
C PRO A 257 19.10 -17.91 11.26
N ARG A 258 18.70 -18.44 10.10
CA ARG A 258 19.55 -18.43 8.93
C ARG A 258 19.84 -16.98 8.65
N THR A 259 21.05 -16.54 8.96
CA THR A 259 21.59 -15.29 8.44
C THR A 259 21.37 -15.34 6.94
N SER A 260 20.52 -14.47 6.46
CA SER A 260 20.24 -14.30 5.04
C SER A 260 21.57 -14.17 4.31
N GLY A 261 21.91 -15.21 3.53
CA GLY A 261 23.02 -15.12 2.62
C GLY A 261 22.86 -13.87 1.78
N ALA A 262 23.97 -13.16 1.60
CA ALA A 262 24.13 -11.91 0.91
C ALA A 262 23.03 -11.64 -0.10
N ALA A 263 22.27 -10.56 0.11
CA ALA A 263 21.38 -10.01 -0.88
C ALA A 263 22.18 -9.94 -2.19
N ARG A 264 21.83 -10.79 -3.16
CA ARG A 264 22.29 -10.58 -4.52
C ARG A 264 21.76 -9.21 -4.89
N THR A 265 22.66 -8.26 -4.93
CA THR A 265 22.44 -6.91 -5.45
C THR A 265 21.48 -7.03 -6.63
N LEU A 266 20.29 -6.43 -6.50
CA LEU A 266 19.47 -6.05 -7.63
C LEU A 266 20.46 -5.46 -8.63
N GLY A 267 20.59 -6.03 -9.84
CA GLY A 267 21.62 -5.64 -10.78
C GLY A 267 21.56 -4.12 -10.89
N ALA A 268 22.61 -3.45 -10.43
CA ALA A 268 22.70 -2.01 -10.45
C ALA A 268 22.37 -1.56 -11.87
N PRO A 269 21.42 -0.65 -12.09
CA PRO A 269 21.26 -0.07 -13.41
C PRO A 269 22.63 0.45 -13.81
N ARG A 270 23.12 0.05 -14.98
CA ARG A 270 24.39 0.53 -15.49
C ARG A 270 24.29 2.05 -15.54
N THR A 271 24.86 2.72 -14.55
CA THR A 271 25.10 4.15 -14.57
C THR A 271 26.17 4.39 -15.61
N SER A 272 25.78 4.43 -16.89
CA SER A 272 26.57 5.12 -17.88
C SER A 272 26.47 6.59 -17.50
N GLY A 273 27.59 7.28 -17.31
CA GLY A 273 27.65 8.71 -17.02
C GLY A 273 27.18 9.61 -18.16
N ALA A 274 26.38 9.11 -19.08
CA ALA A 274 25.71 9.86 -20.13
C ALA A 274 24.47 10.54 -19.52
N ALA A 275 24.35 11.84 -19.71
CA ALA A 275 23.17 12.63 -19.33
C ALA A 275 21.92 11.97 -19.95
N ARG A 276 20.94 11.62 -19.11
CA ARG A 276 19.71 11.01 -19.55
C ARG A 276 18.88 12.05 -20.29
N THR A 277 18.42 11.71 -21.47
CA THR A 277 17.49 12.54 -22.23
C THR A 277 16.08 11.99 -22.04
N LEU A 278 15.17 12.82 -21.53
CA LEU A 278 13.74 12.51 -21.45
C LEU A 278 12.98 13.47 -22.35
N GLY A 279 12.12 12.92 -23.20
CA GLY A 279 11.23 13.68 -24.08
C GLY A 279 10.00 14.27 -23.38
N ALA A 280 10.03 14.40 -22.05
CA ALA A 280 8.98 15.00 -21.24
C ALA A 280 9.01 16.52 -21.39
N ARG A 281 7.86 17.11 -21.78
CA ARG A 281 7.74 18.56 -22.01
C ARG A 281 8.03 19.36 -20.73
N GLY A 282 8.98 20.30 -20.82
CA GLY A 282 9.32 21.22 -19.74
C GLY A 282 9.95 20.57 -18.52
N ALA A 283 10.43 19.34 -18.61
CA ALA A 283 11.12 18.69 -17.52
C ALA A 283 12.50 19.37 -17.29
N LEU A 284 12.73 19.83 -16.06
CA LEU A 284 13.97 20.47 -15.61
C LEU A 284 14.93 19.45 -14.98
N ALA A 285 14.36 18.49 -14.26
CA ALA A 285 15.08 17.44 -13.58
C ALA A 285 14.19 16.22 -13.38
N VAL A 286 14.81 15.10 -13.03
CA VAL A 286 14.13 13.86 -12.66
C VAL A 286 14.77 13.28 -11.41
N VAL A 287 13.96 12.86 -10.44
CA VAL A 287 14.38 11.99 -9.36
C VAL A 287 14.20 10.55 -9.80
N HIS A 288 15.23 9.75 -9.66
CA HIS A 288 15.17 8.31 -9.85
C HIS A 288 15.23 7.61 -8.49
N ASP A 289 14.20 6.82 -8.19
CA ASP A 289 14.14 5.91 -7.05
C ASP A 289 14.25 4.47 -7.58
N PRO A 290 15.33 3.73 -7.30
CA PRO A 290 15.50 2.35 -7.75
C PRO A 290 14.60 1.35 -7.03
N ALA A 291 14.04 1.72 -5.87
CA ALA A 291 13.19 0.84 -5.06
C ALA A 291 11.74 0.79 -5.59
N CYS A 292 11.61 0.52 -6.89
CA CYS A 292 10.33 0.32 -7.55
C CYS A 292 10.45 -0.70 -8.67
N ALA A 293 9.39 -1.49 -8.87
CA ALA A 293 9.26 -2.39 -10.00
C ALA A 293 7.91 -2.21 -10.68
N ARG A 294 7.92 -2.35 -12.00
CA ARG A 294 6.70 -2.46 -12.80
C ARG A 294 6.16 -3.89 -12.73
N VAL A 295 4.84 -4.03 -12.62
CA VAL A 295 4.15 -5.31 -12.70
C VAL A 295 2.85 -5.20 -13.50
N HIS A 296 2.33 -6.34 -13.95
CA HIS A 296 0.97 -6.51 -14.43
C HIS A 296 0.08 -6.99 -13.25
N PRO A 297 -0.75 -6.13 -12.66
CA PRO A 297 -1.41 -6.42 -11.38
C PRO A 297 -2.30 -7.66 -11.40
N ALA A 298 -3.11 -7.84 -12.47
CA ALA A 298 -4.00 -9.01 -12.55
C ALA A 298 -3.22 -10.32 -12.69
N LYS A 299 -2.10 -10.34 -13.44
CA LYS A 299 -1.22 -11.52 -13.52
C LYS A 299 -0.61 -11.84 -12.16
N LEU A 300 -0.17 -10.81 -11.39
CA LEU A 300 0.39 -11.00 -10.06
C LEU A 300 -0.61 -11.62 -9.09
N VAL A 301 -1.79 -11.01 -8.93
CA VAL A 301 -2.78 -11.46 -7.95
C VAL A 301 -3.38 -12.82 -8.32
N ARG A 302 -3.62 -13.08 -9.62
CA ARG A 302 -4.10 -14.38 -10.10
C ARG A 302 -3.03 -15.46 -10.00
N GLY A 303 -1.78 -15.13 -10.30
CA GLY A 303 -0.64 -16.01 -10.11
C GLY A 303 -0.47 -16.40 -8.64
N LEU A 304 -0.54 -15.44 -7.73
CA LEU A 304 -0.47 -15.69 -6.30
C LEU A 304 -1.64 -16.55 -5.80
N ALA A 305 -2.87 -16.33 -6.32
CA ALA A 305 -4.00 -17.19 -6.00
C ALA A 305 -3.73 -18.66 -6.37
N ARG A 306 -3.18 -18.92 -7.56
CA ARG A 306 -2.79 -20.30 -7.95
C ARG A 306 -1.66 -20.87 -7.07
N VAL A 307 -0.73 -20.03 -6.63
CA VAL A 307 0.34 -20.46 -5.71
C VAL A 307 -0.25 -20.93 -4.39
N VAL A 308 -1.11 -20.15 -3.76
CA VAL A 308 -1.67 -20.53 -2.45
C VAL A 308 -2.58 -21.76 -2.56
N GLU A 309 -3.31 -21.93 -3.68
CA GLU A 309 -4.07 -23.16 -3.94
C GLU A 309 -3.17 -24.40 -4.04
N ARG A 310 -2.03 -24.32 -4.75
CA ARG A 310 -1.05 -25.41 -4.79
C ARG A 310 -0.47 -25.76 -3.42
N ARG A 311 -0.50 -24.81 -2.49
CA ARG A 311 -0.07 -24.97 -1.10
C ARG A 311 -1.20 -25.43 -0.16
N GLY A 312 -2.37 -25.81 -0.70
CA GLY A 312 -3.50 -26.37 0.07
C GLY A 312 -4.51 -25.34 0.56
N VAL A 313 -4.39 -24.06 0.21
CA VAL A 313 -5.40 -23.04 0.55
C VAL A 313 -6.64 -23.24 -0.32
N THR A 314 -7.81 -23.20 0.29
CA THR A 314 -9.09 -23.23 -0.44
C THR A 314 -9.60 -21.81 -0.69
N ILE A 315 -9.88 -21.46 -1.95
CA ILE A 315 -10.46 -20.16 -2.32
C ILE A 315 -11.89 -20.36 -2.77
N HIS A 316 -12.85 -19.78 -2.07
CA HIS A 316 -14.25 -19.70 -2.45
C HIS A 316 -14.57 -18.33 -3.02
N GLU A 317 -14.72 -18.24 -4.34
CA GLU A 317 -15.21 -17.05 -5.02
C GLU A 317 -16.73 -17.02 -5.04
N GLN A 318 -17.39 -15.93 -5.45
CA GLN A 318 -18.86 -15.77 -5.40
C GLN A 318 -19.44 -16.01 -3.99
N THR A 319 -18.64 -15.71 -2.95
CA THR A 319 -18.97 -15.94 -1.55
C THR A 319 -18.91 -14.62 -0.78
N GLU A 320 -20.04 -13.93 -0.72
CA GLU A 320 -20.15 -12.65 -0.02
C GLU A 320 -20.13 -12.85 1.50
N VAL A 321 -19.15 -12.25 2.17
CA VAL A 321 -19.12 -12.17 3.63
C VAL A 321 -20.04 -11.04 4.08
N LEU A 322 -20.94 -11.36 5.00
CA LEU A 322 -21.93 -10.44 5.55
C LEU A 322 -21.48 -9.83 6.88
N ASP A 323 -20.78 -10.62 7.68
CA ASP A 323 -20.25 -10.19 8.99
C ASP A 323 -19.23 -11.22 9.50
N TRP A 324 -18.47 -10.86 10.53
CA TRP A 324 -17.53 -11.73 11.23
C TRP A 324 -17.45 -11.40 12.71
N GLU A 325 -17.05 -12.39 13.47
CA GLU A 325 -16.73 -12.29 14.89
C GLU A 325 -15.57 -13.22 15.23
N ARG A 326 -15.09 -13.21 16.45
CA ARG A 326 -14.09 -14.18 16.90
C ARG A 326 -14.61 -15.60 16.65
N GLY A 327 -13.85 -16.38 15.93
CA GLY A 327 -14.17 -17.78 15.68
C GLY A 327 -15.17 -18.04 14.56
N ARG A 328 -15.76 -17.03 13.92
CA ARG A 328 -16.82 -17.24 12.92
C ARG A 328 -16.87 -16.15 11.84
N VAL A 329 -17.01 -16.58 10.60
CA VAL A 329 -17.33 -15.72 9.45
C VAL A 329 -18.68 -16.12 8.89
N ARG A 330 -19.60 -15.17 8.78
CA ARG A 330 -20.95 -15.37 8.23
C ARG A 330 -20.99 -14.94 6.77
N THR A 331 -21.46 -15.82 5.90
CA THR A 331 -21.60 -15.53 4.47
C THR A 331 -23.06 -15.68 4.01
N ALA A 332 -23.32 -15.25 2.77
CA ALA A 332 -24.60 -15.50 2.13
C ALA A 332 -24.82 -17.00 1.82
N ARG A 333 -23.76 -17.82 1.87
CA ARG A 333 -23.75 -19.25 1.49
C ARG A 333 -23.45 -20.21 2.64
N GLY A 334 -23.41 -19.71 3.88
CA GLY A 334 -23.12 -20.50 5.07
C GLY A 334 -22.05 -19.87 5.93
N ASP A 335 -21.74 -20.50 7.04
CA ASP A 335 -20.82 -20.01 8.05
C ASP A 335 -19.53 -20.85 8.06
N VAL A 336 -18.41 -20.15 8.23
CA VAL A 336 -17.08 -20.75 8.41
C VAL A 336 -16.61 -20.48 9.84
N HIS A 337 -16.25 -21.52 10.58
CA HIS A 337 -15.62 -21.38 11.87
C HIS A 337 -14.08 -21.40 11.70
N ALA A 338 -13.37 -20.52 12.41
CA ALA A 338 -11.93 -20.42 12.30
C ALA A 338 -11.27 -19.97 13.59
N GLY A 339 -10.08 -20.47 13.86
CA GLY A 339 -9.25 -20.05 15.00
C GLY A 339 -8.88 -18.58 14.91
N ALA A 340 -8.54 -18.10 13.70
CA ALA A 340 -8.28 -16.70 13.40
C ALA A 340 -9.08 -16.24 12.17
N VAL A 341 -9.53 -14.98 12.17
CA VAL A 341 -10.22 -14.32 11.05
C VAL A 341 -9.39 -13.15 10.56
N VAL A 342 -8.99 -13.16 9.29
CA VAL A 342 -8.26 -12.09 8.64
C VAL A 342 -9.23 -11.25 7.80
N VAL A 343 -9.29 -9.93 8.04
CA VAL A 343 -10.14 -9.00 7.30
C VAL A 343 -9.27 -8.15 6.37
N ALA A 344 -9.35 -8.45 5.07
CA ALA A 344 -8.51 -7.89 4.02
C ALA A 344 -9.35 -7.21 2.91
N LEU A 345 -10.26 -6.31 3.30
CA LEU A 345 -11.29 -5.73 2.43
C LEU A 345 -10.89 -4.41 1.78
N GLU A 346 -9.86 -3.74 2.29
CA GLU A 346 -9.40 -2.43 1.82
C GLU A 346 -10.59 -1.44 1.62
N GLY A 347 -10.69 -0.74 0.47
CA GLY A 347 -11.77 0.20 0.17
C GLY A 347 -13.19 -0.40 0.28
N TYR A 348 -13.35 -1.69 0.02
CA TYR A 348 -14.63 -2.39 0.15
C TYR A 348 -15.09 -2.55 1.60
N GLY A 349 -14.20 -2.39 2.59
CA GLY A 349 -14.58 -2.32 3.99
C GLY A 349 -15.64 -1.26 4.29
N ALA A 350 -15.69 -0.19 3.48
CA ALA A 350 -16.71 0.85 3.60
C ALA A 350 -18.15 0.36 3.32
N THR A 351 -18.34 -0.80 2.70
CA THR A 351 -19.68 -1.37 2.41
C THR A 351 -20.28 -2.14 3.58
N LEU A 352 -19.48 -2.49 4.59
CA LEU A 352 -19.93 -3.29 5.72
C LEU A 352 -20.16 -2.39 6.96
N PRO A 353 -21.27 -2.57 7.70
CA PRO A 353 -21.62 -1.69 8.82
C PRO A 353 -20.52 -1.54 9.85
N ARG A 354 -19.80 -2.61 10.18
CA ARG A 354 -18.72 -2.66 11.18
C ARG A 354 -17.52 -1.80 10.81
N THR A 355 -17.23 -1.63 9.52
CA THR A 355 -16.05 -0.94 9.00
C THR A 355 -16.37 0.29 8.16
N HIS A 356 -17.66 0.66 8.07
CA HIS A 356 -18.18 1.72 7.20
C HIS A 356 -17.47 3.07 7.34
N ARG A 357 -17.00 3.42 8.55
CA ARG A 357 -16.31 4.68 8.82
C ARG A 357 -14.80 4.53 8.99
N ARG A 358 -14.27 3.30 8.90
CA ARG A 358 -12.82 3.04 9.04
C ARG A 358 -12.02 3.54 7.86
N VAL A 359 -12.61 3.44 6.67
CA VAL A 359 -11.98 3.89 5.42
C VAL A 359 -12.95 4.69 4.57
N LEU A 360 -12.41 5.67 3.86
CA LEU A 360 -13.09 6.45 2.85
C LEU A 360 -12.78 5.84 1.48
N PRO A 361 -13.76 5.39 0.68
CA PRO A 361 -13.50 4.89 -0.67
C PRO A 361 -13.29 6.07 -1.63
N LEU A 362 -12.03 6.39 -1.92
CA LEU A 362 -11.66 7.34 -2.97
C LEU A 362 -11.30 6.60 -4.24
N TYR A 363 -11.71 7.14 -5.38
CA TYR A 363 -11.50 6.51 -6.66
C TYR A 363 -10.21 7.01 -7.32
N SER A 364 -9.37 6.08 -7.76
CA SER A 364 -8.31 6.31 -8.72
C SER A 364 -8.73 5.76 -10.08
N LEU A 365 -8.56 6.56 -11.14
CA LEU A 365 -8.95 6.19 -12.49
C LEU A 365 -7.72 6.09 -13.38
N MET A 366 -7.81 5.24 -14.39
CA MET A 366 -6.72 4.95 -15.32
C MET A 366 -7.19 4.91 -16.76
N ILE A 367 -6.27 5.24 -17.66
CA ILE A 367 -6.38 5.04 -19.11
C ILE A 367 -5.22 4.17 -19.58
N ALA A 368 -5.41 3.46 -20.68
CA ALA A 368 -4.29 2.87 -21.41
C ALA A 368 -4.42 3.22 -22.90
N THR A 369 -3.27 3.48 -23.51
CA THR A 369 -3.17 3.73 -24.94
C THR A 369 -3.18 2.43 -25.73
N GLU A 370 -3.31 2.50 -27.04
CA GLU A 370 -2.79 1.46 -27.92
C GLU A 370 -1.27 1.31 -27.77
N PRO A 371 -0.65 0.21 -28.23
CA PRO A 371 0.81 0.06 -28.20
C PRO A 371 1.49 1.17 -29.01
N LEU A 372 2.56 1.73 -28.47
CA LEU A 372 3.37 2.75 -29.15
C LEU A 372 4.59 2.07 -29.83
N PRO A 373 5.01 2.52 -31.01
CA PRO A 373 6.22 2.04 -31.67
C PRO A 373 7.48 2.27 -30.82
N ALA A 374 8.48 1.42 -30.95
CA ALA A 374 9.76 1.54 -30.26
C ALA A 374 10.42 2.92 -30.47
N SER A 375 10.38 3.47 -31.68
CA SER A 375 10.92 4.80 -32.01
C SER A 375 10.27 5.94 -31.21
N VAL A 376 8.99 5.81 -30.85
CA VAL A 376 8.30 6.76 -29.99
C VAL A 376 8.79 6.63 -28.55
N TRP A 377 8.93 5.41 -28.04
CA TRP A 377 9.48 5.17 -26.71
C TRP A 377 10.95 5.65 -26.60
N ASP A 378 11.75 5.46 -27.65
CA ASP A 378 13.11 5.98 -27.70
C ASP A 378 13.13 7.51 -27.59
N SER A 379 12.17 8.19 -28.25
CA SER A 379 12.03 9.66 -28.17
C SER A 379 11.52 10.14 -26.81
N ILE A 380 10.76 9.31 -26.08
CA ILE A 380 10.27 9.59 -24.73
C ILE A 380 11.37 9.34 -23.69
N GLY A 381 12.20 8.32 -23.89
CA GLY A 381 13.32 8.00 -23.01
C GLY A 381 12.95 7.27 -21.71
N ILE A 382 11.72 6.76 -21.57
CA ILE A 382 11.31 5.86 -20.48
C ILE A 382 11.68 4.44 -20.89
N ALA A 383 12.56 3.82 -20.11
CA ALA A 383 13.02 2.47 -20.38
C ALA A 383 11.96 1.41 -20.00
N HIS A 384 12.13 0.21 -20.55
CA HIS A 384 11.34 -0.94 -20.15
C HIS A 384 11.50 -1.21 -18.65
N GLY A 385 10.39 -1.35 -17.94
CA GLY A 385 10.38 -1.62 -16.50
C GLY A 385 10.36 -0.38 -15.62
N GLU A 386 10.54 0.82 -16.18
CA GLU A 386 10.41 2.06 -15.41
C GLU A 386 8.96 2.49 -15.28
N THR A 387 8.67 3.05 -14.11
CA THR A 387 7.44 3.76 -13.81
C THR A 387 7.74 5.27 -13.74
N PHE A 388 6.72 6.12 -13.80
CA PHE A 388 6.93 7.56 -13.76
C PHE A 388 5.77 8.34 -13.13
N ALA A 389 6.10 9.48 -12.50
CA ALA A 389 5.16 10.46 -11.97
C ALA A 389 5.68 11.88 -12.21
N ASP A 390 4.95 12.88 -11.77
CA ASP A 390 5.46 14.24 -11.61
C ASP A 390 5.06 14.84 -10.25
N TYR A 391 5.64 15.99 -9.90
CA TYR A 391 5.45 16.66 -8.61
C TYR A 391 4.18 17.53 -8.53
N ARG A 392 3.13 17.24 -9.30
CA ARG A 392 1.85 17.95 -9.15
C ARG A 392 1.08 17.47 -7.91
N HIS A 393 0.27 18.35 -7.33
CA HIS A 393 -0.57 18.01 -6.17
C HIS A 393 -1.70 17.02 -6.53
N LEU A 394 -2.34 17.19 -7.68
CA LEU A 394 -3.29 16.23 -8.21
C LEU A 394 -2.53 15.11 -8.93
N ILE A 395 -2.07 14.15 -8.14
CA ILE A 395 -1.15 13.09 -8.53
C ILE A 395 -1.55 12.42 -9.85
N VAL A 396 -0.59 12.33 -10.77
CA VAL A 396 -0.63 11.43 -11.93
C VAL A 396 0.58 10.51 -11.90
N TYR A 397 0.40 9.32 -12.42
CA TYR A 397 1.43 8.28 -12.45
C TYR A 397 1.22 7.35 -13.63
N GLY A 398 2.26 6.68 -14.08
CA GLY A 398 2.15 5.76 -15.21
C GLY A 398 3.32 4.80 -15.33
N GLN A 399 3.17 3.87 -16.23
CA GLN A 399 4.21 2.93 -16.62
C GLN A 399 4.16 2.67 -18.13
N ARG A 400 5.29 2.24 -18.68
CA ARG A 400 5.36 1.54 -19.95
C ARG A 400 5.07 0.07 -19.70
N THR A 401 3.95 -0.45 -20.23
CA THR A 401 3.56 -1.85 -20.09
C THR A 401 4.52 -2.78 -20.86
N ALA A 402 4.42 -4.09 -20.60
CA ALA A 402 5.24 -5.06 -21.32
C ALA A 402 4.95 -5.11 -22.82
N ASP A 403 3.73 -4.73 -23.21
CA ASP A 403 3.27 -4.64 -24.61
C ASP A 403 3.30 -3.18 -25.15
N ASP A 404 4.18 -2.36 -24.60
CA ASP A 404 4.50 -1.01 -25.10
C ASP A 404 3.36 0.01 -25.11
N ARG A 405 2.43 -0.09 -24.15
CA ARG A 405 1.39 0.92 -23.93
C ARG A 405 1.78 1.88 -22.81
N PHE A 406 1.21 3.06 -22.80
CA PHE A 406 1.05 3.79 -21.55
C PHE A 406 -0.12 3.21 -20.76
N ALA A 407 0.11 2.75 -19.54
CA ALA A 407 -0.91 2.67 -18.51
C ALA A 407 -0.73 3.89 -17.59
N PHE A 408 -1.70 4.81 -17.60
CA PHE A 408 -1.58 6.13 -16.97
C PHE A 408 -2.80 6.41 -16.09
N GLY A 409 -2.56 6.78 -14.86
CA GLY A 409 -3.59 6.98 -13.86
C GLY A 409 -3.43 8.27 -13.07
N GLY A 410 -4.46 8.57 -12.29
CA GLY A 410 -4.43 9.72 -11.41
C GLY A 410 -5.65 9.81 -10.51
N ARG A 411 -5.57 10.72 -9.55
CA ARG A 411 -6.67 11.08 -8.67
C ARG A 411 -7.58 12.13 -9.33
N GLY A 412 -8.70 12.47 -8.69
CA GLY A 412 -9.63 13.51 -9.16
C GLY A 412 -11.07 13.05 -9.30
N ALA A 413 -11.38 11.80 -9.04
CA ALA A 413 -12.75 11.32 -8.92
C ALA A 413 -13.34 11.69 -7.55
N ARG A 414 -14.63 12.05 -7.54
CA ARG A 414 -15.32 12.51 -6.34
C ARG A 414 -15.53 11.39 -5.32
N TYR A 415 -15.54 11.76 -4.04
CA TYR A 415 -16.14 10.94 -3.01
C TYR A 415 -17.67 10.92 -3.14
N HIS A 416 -18.28 9.76 -3.01
CA HIS A 416 -19.72 9.57 -3.12
C HIS A 416 -20.38 9.46 -1.74
N TRP A 417 -21.54 10.11 -1.60
CA TRP A 417 -22.30 10.16 -0.35
C TRP A 417 -22.48 8.76 0.28
N GLY A 418 -22.30 8.71 1.61
CA GLY A 418 -22.46 7.49 2.38
C GLY A 418 -21.46 6.40 2.04
N SER A 419 -20.26 6.73 1.56
CA SER A 419 -19.23 5.76 1.13
C SER A 419 -19.74 4.71 0.13
N THR A 420 -20.73 5.10 -0.68
CA THR A 420 -21.34 4.18 -1.66
C THR A 420 -20.32 3.79 -2.72
N ILE A 421 -20.22 2.48 -3.00
CA ILE A 421 -19.40 1.90 -4.07
C ILE A 421 -20.33 1.32 -5.13
N ARG A 422 -20.17 1.76 -6.39
CA ARG A 422 -20.95 1.28 -7.54
C ARG A 422 -20.06 1.14 -8.77
N PRO A 423 -20.27 0.15 -9.65
CA PRO A 423 -19.48 0.00 -10.88
C PRO A 423 -19.47 1.24 -11.78
N ALA A 424 -20.54 2.05 -11.76
CA ALA A 424 -20.60 3.29 -12.53
C ALA A 424 -19.57 4.35 -12.04
N TYR A 425 -19.11 4.27 -10.81
CA TYR A 425 -18.14 5.21 -10.26
C TYR A 425 -16.69 4.89 -10.68
N ASP A 426 -16.45 3.69 -11.20
CA ASP A 426 -15.18 3.30 -11.81
C ASP A 426 -14.93 4.03 -13.15
N ARG A 427 -15.91 4.84 -13.63
CA ARG A 427 -15.87 5.55 -14.89
C ARG A 427 -16.26 7.01 -14.72
N SER A 428 -15.46 7.90 -15.28
CA SER A 428 -15.73 9.34 -15.34
C SER A 428 -15.05 9.93 -16.58
N ASP A 429 -15.86 10.26 -17.58
CA ASP A 429 -15.34 10.82 -18.85
C ASP A 429 -14.55 12.10 -18.63
N ARG A 430 -14.97 12.93 -17.67
CA ARG A 430 -14.23 14.15 -17.28
C ARG A 430 -12.82 13.82 -16.79
N VAL A 431 -12.67 12.81 -15.94
CA VAL A 431 -11.36 12.40 -15.39
C VAL A 431 -10.54 11.74 -16.49
N PHE A 432 -11.11 10.85 -17.29
CA PHE A 432 -10.39 10.23 -18.41
C PHE A 432 -9.90 11.24 -19.43
N ALA A 433 -10.71 12.24 -19.77
CA ALA A 433 -10.29 13.35 -20.64
C ALA A 433 -9.19 14.20 -19.98
N HIS A 434 -9.22 14.39 -18.66
CA HIS A 434 -8.14 15.06 -17.93
C HIS A 434 -6.85 14.24 -17.98
N LEU A 435 -6.91 12.93 -17.74
CA LEU A 435 -5.74 12.04 -17.81
C LEU A 435 -5.11 12.04 -19.21
N LYS A 436 -5.92 11.96 -20.29
CA LYS A 436 -5.38 12.03 -21.66
C LYS A 436 -4.67 13.35 -21.91
N ARG A 437 -5.29 14.48 -21.54
CA ARG A 437 -4.63 15.79 -21.67
C ARG A 437 -3.34 15.90 -20.84
N ALA A 438 -3.33 15.34 -19.62
CA ALA A 438 -2.14 15.34 -18.78
C ALA A 438 -1.02 14.48 -19.37
N LEU A 439 -1.36 13.33 -19.96
CA LEU A 439 -0.42 12.46 -20.66
C LEU A 439 0.18 13.18 -21.89
N ASP A 440 -0.67 13.80 -22.71
CA ASP A 440 -0.26 14.54 -23.92
C ASP A 440 0.57 15.78 -23.60
N ASP A 441 0.30 16.41 -22.45
CA ASP A 441 1.11 17.52 -21.96
C ASP A 441 2.47 17.06 -21.47
N LEU A 442 2.54 15.91 -20.77
CA LEU A 442 3.81 15.32 -20.32
C LEU A 442 4.63 14.81 -21.51
N PHE A 443 4.00 14.05 -22.39
CA PHE A 443 4.64 13.36 -23.52
C PHE A 443 3.87 13.65 -24.81
N PRO A 444 4.16 14.78 -25.50
CA PRO A 444 3.50 15.13 -26.75
C PRO A 444 3.59 14.06 -27.83
N GLN A 445 4.61 13.22 -27.75
CA GLN A 445 4.82 12.07 -28.64
C GLN A 445 3.69 11.03 -28.52
N ALA A 446 3.00 10.98 -27.35
CA ALA A 446 1.88 10.08 -27.11
C ALA A 446 0.53 10.64 -27.62
N ALA A 447 0.46 11.93 -28.01
CA ALA A 447 -0.80 12.58 -28.39
C ALA A 447 -1.54 11.92 -29.57
N PRO A 448 -0.86 11.41 -30.63
CA PRO A 448 -1.54 10.75 -31.75
C PRO A 448 -2.18 9.40 -31.40
N TYR A 449 -1.79 8.77 -30.28
CA TYR A 449 -2.21 7.40 -29.96
C TYR A 449 -3.52 7.37 -29.17
N ALA A 450 -4.41 6.48 -29.61
CA ALA A 450 -5.75 6.36 -29.05
C ALA A 450 -5.75 5.72 -27.66
N VAL A 451 -6.72 6.15 -26.83
CA VAL A 451 -7.01 5.47 -25.55
C VAL A 451 -7.94 4.29 -25.80
N THR A 452 -7.44 3.08 -25.58
CA THR A 452 -8.16 1.83 -25.80
C THR A 452 -8.92 1.35 -24.56
N HIS A 453 -8.39 1.60 -23.36
CA HIS A 453 -8.99 1.17 -22.10
C HIS A 453 -9.17 2.34 -21.13
N ARG A 454 -10.26 2.27 -20.37
CA ARG A 454 -10.61 3.23 -19.32
C ARG A 454 -11.21 2.47 -18.16
N TRP A 455 -10.65 2.62 -16.96
CA TRP A 455 -11.12 1.93 -15.77
C TRP A 455 -10.80 2.71 -14.50
N GLY A 456 -11.26 2.20 -13.36
CA GLY A 456 -10.94 2.72 -12.05
C GLY A 456 -11.28 1.74 -10.96
N GLY A 457 -11.15 2.19 -9.72
CA GLY A 457 -11.54 1.42 -8.56
C GLY A 457 -11.38 2.22 -7.27
N PRO A 458 -12.10 1.81 -6.20
CA PRO A 458 -11.99 2.45 -4.90
C PRO A 458 -10.69 2.05 -4.21
N LEU A 459 -10.05 3.03 -3.57
CA LEU A 459 -8.94 2.89 -2.64
C LEU A 459 -9.44 3.21 -1.24
N GLY A 460 -9.03 2.46 -0.23
CA GLY A 460 -9.37 2.72 1.16
C GLY A 460 -8.45 3.78 1.76
N VAL A 461 -8.99 4.93 2.11
CA VAL A 461 -8.24 6.00 2.75
C VAL A 461 -8.65 6.10 4.20
N PRO A 462 -7.79 5.78 5.18
CA PRO A 462 -8.04 6.01 6.59
C PRO A 462 -7.99 7.51 6.91
N ARG A 463 -8.60 7.92 8.03
CA ARG A 463 -8.76 9.35 8.36
C ARG A 463 -7.43 10.08 8.56
N ASP A 464 -6.42 9.40 9.05
CA ASP A 464 -5.07 9.92 9.29
C ASP A 464 -4.05 9.50 8.23
N TRP A 465 -4.51 8.96 7.10
CA TRP A 465 -3.66 8.53 5.97
C TRP A 465 -2.58 7.51 6.34
N HIS A 466 -2.79 6.76 7.42
CA HIS A 466 -1.81 5.81 7.94
C HIS A 466 -2.30 4.37 7.78
N ALA A 467 -1.53 3.54 7.08
CA ALA A 467 -1.80 2.11 7.01
C ALA A 467 -1.58 1.44 8.37
N GLY A 468 -2.38 0.42 8.66
CA GLY A 468 -2.26 -0.31 9.91
C GLY A 468 -2.41 -1.82 9.74
N VAL A 469 -1.78 -2.55 10.66
CA VAL A 469 -1.89 -3.99 10.82
C VAL A 469 -2.20 -4.30 12.28
N THR A 470 -3.23 -5.09 12.54
CA THR A 470 -3.61 -5.49 13.90
C THR A 470 -3.94 -6.97 13.97
N PHE A 471 -3.67 -7.60 15.10
CA PHE A 471 -4.18 -8.92 15.48
C PHE A 471 -4.59 -8.91 16.94
N GLU A 472 -5.89 -8.97 17.19
CA GLU A 472 -6.44 -8.89 18.52
C GLU A 472 -7.67 -9.81 18.64
N ASN A 473 -7.75 -10.56 19.73
CA ASN A 473 -8.88 -11.44 20.01
C ASN A 473 -9.24 -12.39 18.86
N GLY A 474 -8.23 -12.93 18.14
CA GLY A 474 -8.44 -13.82 17.01
C GLY A 474 -8.92 -13.13 15.72
N ILE A 475 -8.94 -11.79 15.67
CA ILE A 475 -9.26 -11.02 14.46
C ILE A 475 -8.03 -10.24 14.03
N ALA A 476 -7.58 -10.48 12.81
CA ALA A 476 -6.49 -9.81 12.14
C ALA A 476 -7.04 -8.82 11.11
N THR A 477 -6.47 -7.62 11.03
CA THR A 477 -6.84 -6.62 10.02
C THR A 477 -5.62 -5.98 9.41
N ALA A 478 -5.67 -5.67 8.12
CA ALA A 478 -4.68 -4.83 7.46
C ALA A 478 -5.35 -4.01 6.35
N GLY A 479 -4.89 -2.77 6.16
CA GLY A 479 -5.46 -1.87 5.15
C GLY A 479 -5.01 -0.43 5.31
N GLY A 480 -5.66 0.45 4.52
CA GLY A 480 -5.36 1.87 4.54
C GLY A 480 -4.14 2.24 3.70
N TYR A 481 -3.90 1.56 2.61
CA TYR A 481 -2.69 1.72 1.79
C TYR A 481 -2.70 2.96 0.88
N VAL A 482 -3.83 3.63 0.73
CA VAL A 482 -3.99 4.94 0.05
C VAL A 482 -3.46 4.98 -1.39
N GLY A 483 -3.29 3.82 -2.03
CA GLY A 483 -2.75 3.66 -3.39
C GLY A 483 -1.41 2.94 -3.45
N ASP A 484 -0.63 2.87 -2.36
CA ASP A 484 0.68 2.22 -2.31
C ASP A 484 0.58 0.72 -1.93
N GLY A 485 -0.46 0.06 -2.42
CA GLY A 485 -0.86 -1.27 -1.95
C GLY A 485 -0.03 -2.44 -2.48
N LEU A 486 0.68 -2.33 -3.62
CA LEU A 486 1.34 -3.51 -4.21
C LEU A 486 2.43 -4.11 -3.32
N SER A 487 3.32 -3.30 -2.79
CA SER A 487 4.36 -3.71 -1.85
C SER A 487 3.80 -3.81 -0.43
N THR A 488 3.02 -2.81 0.01
CA THR A 488 2.51 -2.74 1.39
C THR A 488 1.63 -3.93 1.76
N THR A 489 0.89 -4.52 0.81
CA THR A 489 0.11 -5.75 1.03
C THR A 489 0.99 -6.97 1.28
N ASN A 490 2.19 -7.03 0.66
CA ASN A 490 3.16 -8.10 0.94
C ASN A 490 3.71 -7.96 2.36
N LEU A 491 4.13 -6.74 2.75
CA LEU A 491 4.57 -6.47 4.10
C LEU A 491 3.46 -6.79 5.12
N ALA A 492 2.20 -6.45 4.81
CA ALA A 492 1.05 -6.79 5.64
C ALA A 492 0.86 -8.29 5.78
N GLY A 493 0.95 -9.04 4.68
CA GLY A 493 0.83 -10.49 4.69
C GLY A 493 1.88 -11.17 5.57
N ARG A 494 3.14 -10.74 5.48
CA ARG A 494 4.22 -11.23 6.36
C ARG A 494 3.96 -10.89 7.82
N THR A 495 3.67 -9.62 8.09
CA THR A 495 3.41 -9.17 9.46
C THR A 495 2.20 -9.88 10.09
N LEU A 496 1.11 -10.08 9.33
CA LEU A 496 -0.06 -10.80 9.81
C LEU A 496 0.24 -12.28 10.06
N ALA A 497 0.99 -12.92 9.18
CA ALA A 497 1.38 -14.32 9.35
C ALA A 497 2.21 -14.51 10.64
N ASP A 498 3.19 -13.63 10.90
CA ASP A 498 3.98 -13.65 12.11
C ASP A 498 3.12 -13.41 13.37
N LEU A 499 2.22 -12.43 13.34
CA LEU A 499 1.31 -12.13 14.44
C LEU A 499 0.34 -13.28 14.76
N ILE A 500 -0.21 -13.93 13.73
CA ILE A 500 -1.19 -15.04 13.88
C ILE A 500 -0.50 -16.29 14.44
N THR A 501 0.71 -16.60 13.96
CA THR A 501 1.46 -17.78 14.41
C THR A 501 2.26 -17.53 15.68
N GLY A 502 2.37 -16.28 16.12
CA GLY A 502 3.22 -15.91 17.28
C GLY A 502 4.72 -15.95 16.97
N ALA A 503 5.10 -15.92 15.70
CA ALA A 503 6.50 -15.88 15.30
C ALA A 503 7.15 -14.56 15.72
N ALA A 504 8.30 -14.64 16.38
CA ALA A 504 9.08 -13.47 16.76
C ALA A 504 9.86 -12.97 15.54
N SER A 505 9.50 -11.78 15.02
CA SER A 505 10.20 -11.12 13.93
C SER A 505 10.26 -9.61 14.14
N ASP A 506 11.20 -8.95 13.44
CA ASP A 506 11.29 -7.49 13.45
C ASP A 506 10.03 -6.84 12.86
N LEU A 507 9.29 -7.55 12.00
CA LEU A 507 8.07 -7.06 11.37
C LEU A 507 6.96 -6.79 12.38
N THR A 508 6.88 -7.59 13.45
CA THR A 508 5.87 -7.42 14.51
C THR A 508 6.14 -6.21 15.41
N THR A 509 7.31 -5.56 15.26
CA THR A 509 7.70 -4.35 16.02
C THR A 509 7.67 -3.07 15.18
N LEU A 510 7.25 -3.15 13.92
CA LEU A 510 7.15 -1.97 13.05
C LEU A 510 6.07 -1.00 13.52
N ALA A 511 6.27 0.27 13.23
CA ALA A 511 5.44 1.40 13.71
C ALA A 511 3.95 1.32 13.35
N TRP A 512 3.58 0.53 12.36
CA TRP A 512 2.19 0.36 11.92
C TRP A 512 1.44 -0.78 12.62
N VAL A 513 2.15 -1.63 13.37
CA VAL A 513 1.53 -2.73 14.14
C VAL A 513 0.77 -2.16 15.32
N GLY A 514 -0.49 -2.58 15.46
CA GLY A 514 -1.40 -2.05 16.48
C GLY A 514 -1.98 -0.67 16.14
N HIS A 515 -1.58 -0.04 15.01
CA HIS A 515 -2.13 1.25 14.63
C HIS A 515 -3.61 1.15 14.25
N ARG A 516 -4.40 2.05 14.80
CA ARG A 516 -5.83 2.21 14.51
C ARG A 516 -6.12 3.65 14.17
N SER A 517 -6.49 3.88 12.93
CA SER A 517 -6.94 5.21 12.49
C SER A 517 -8.26 5.58 13.14
N PRO A 518 -8.48 6.86 13.45
CA PRO A 518 -9.80 7.35 13.88
C PRO A 518 -10.87 7.06 12.82
N ASP A 519 -12.10 6.97 13.24
CA ASP A 519 -13.23 6.89 12.31
C ASP A 519 -13.39 8.21 11.55
N TRP A 520 -13.75 8.11 10.27
CA TRP A 520 -14.18 9.26 9.49
C TRP A 520 -15.43 9.90 10.09
N GLU A 521 -15.55 11.20 9.95
CA GLU A 521 -16.70 11.97 10.37
C GLU A 521 -18.02 11.39 9.79
N PRO A 522 -19.16 11.54 10.47
CA PRO A 522 -20.45 11.20 9.88
C PRO A 522 -20.79 12.15 8.72
N GLU A 523 -21.71 11.73 7.85
CA GLU A 523 -22.28 12.65 6.86
C GLU A 523 -23.09 13.77 7.56
N PRO A 524 -23.11 14.99 7.06
CA PRO A 524 -22.55 15.49 5.79
C PRO A 524 -21.06 15.90 5.84
N LEU A 525 -20.43 15.91 7.02
CA LEU A 525 -19.08 16.45 7.21
C LEU A 525 -18.04 15.69 6.38
N ARG A 526 -18.14 14.37 6.33
CA ARG A 526 -17.28 13.50 5.52
C ARG A 526 -17.38 13.83 4.04
N PHE A 527 -18.60 13.98 3.51
CA PHE A 527 -18.82 14.33 2.10
C PHE A 527 -18.23 15.70 1.74
N LEU A 528 -18.50 16.69 2.57
CA LEU A 528 -18.00 18.06 2.34
C LEU A 528 -16.47 18.10 2.46
N GLY A 529 -15.90 17.53 3.53
CA GLY A 529 -14.46 17.56 3.78
C GLY A 529 -13.66 16.83 2.69
N ALA A 530 -14.08 15.63 2.29
CA ALA A 530 -13.40 14.85 1.26
C ALA A 530 -13.42 15.56 -0.11
N ASN A 531 -14.57 16.08 -0.52
CA ASN A 531 -14.70 16.74 -1.83
C ASN A 531 -14.04 18.13 -1.83
N LEU A 532 -14.02 18.86 -0.73
CA LEU A 532 -13.26 20.11 -0.61
C LEU A 532 -11.75 19.85 -0.65
N GLY A 533 -11.26 18.82 0.04
CA GLY A 533 -9.86 18.41 -0.04
C GLY A 533 -9.43 18.08 -1.47
N LEU A 534 -10.24 17.31 -2.19
CA LEU A 534 -9.98 16.99 -3.61
C LEU A 534 -10.01 18.24 -4.52
N ALA A 535 -10.89 19.20 -4.25
CA ALA A 535 -10.92 20.45 -5.02
C ALA A 535 -9.69 21.31 -4.72
N ALA A 536 -9.23 21.35 -3.47
CA ALA A 536 -8.06 22.11 -3.05
C ALA A 536 -6.77 21.64 -3.74
N THR A 537 -6.60 20.32 -3.95
CA THR A 537 -5.41 19.80 -4.68
C THR A 537 -5.37 20.30 -6.14
N GLY A 538 -6.51 20.35 -6.81
CA GLY A 538 -6.61 20.90 -8.17
C GLY A 538 -6.37 22.41 -8.22
N LEU A 539 -6.82 23.17 -7.20
CA LEU A 539 -6.56 24.59 -7.06
C LEU A 539 -5.09 24.86 -6.79
N ALA A 540 -4.43 24.04 -5.98
CA ALA A 540 -3.01 24.15 -5.68
C ALA A 540 -2.14 24.07 -6.95
N ASP A 541 -2.42 23.12 -7.85
CA ASP A 541 -1.74 23.02 -9.14
C ASP A 541 -1.96 24.24 -10.04
N ALA A 542 -3.15 24.84 -10.01
CA ALA A 542 -3.47 26.04 -10.77
C ALA A 542 -2.76 27.28 -10.19
N GLU A 543 -2.74 27.41 -8.87
CA GLU A 543 -2.05 28.48 -8.15
C GLU A 543 -0.55 28.47 -8.44
N GLU A 544 0.12 27.32 -8.32
CA GLU A 544 1.56 27.20 -8.59
C GLU A 544 1.94 27.50 -10.04
N ARG A 545 1.09 27.09 -11.00
CA ARG A 545 1.28 27.43 -12.42
C ARG A 545 1.19 28.93 -12.70
N MET A 546 0.31 29.64 -11.99
CA MET A 546 0.12 31.09 -12.19
C MET A 546 1.12 31.94 -11.42
N THR A 547 1.43 31.53 -10.19
CA THR A 547 2.26 32.34 -9.27
C THR A 547 3.74 32.00 -9.33
N HIS A 548 4.08 30.79 -9.81
CA HIS A 548 5.43 30.21 -9.73
C HIS A 548 5.98 30.15 -8.29
N ARG A 549 5.09 30.07 -7.30
CA ARG A 549 5.38 29.95 -5.86
C ARG A 549 4.67 28.75 -5.27
N PRO A 550 5.17 28.19 -4.14
CA PRO A 550 4.48 27.12 -3.42
C PRO A 550 3.03 27.51 -3.10
N SER A 551 2.12 26.60 -3.29
CA SER A 551 0.69 26.86 -3.11
C SER A 551 0.31 27.09 -1.65
N LEU A 552 -0.41 28.19 -1.38
CA LEU A 552 -1.04 28.44 -0.09
C LEU A 552 -2.21 27.48 0.16
N ALA A 553 -2.96 27.13 -0.88
CA ALA A 553 -4.05 26.15 -0.77
C ALA A 553 -3.54 24.78 -0.34
N ALA A 554 -2.41 24.31 -0.88
CA ALA A 554 -1.78 23.07 -0.45
C ALA A 554 -1.34 23.14 1.02
N HIS A 555 -0.70 24.24 1.43
CA HIS A 555 -0.24 24.43 2.80
C HIS A 555 -1.39 24.43 3.82
N LEU A 556 -2.50 25.09 3.53
CA LEU A 556 -3.69 25.13 4.39
C LEU A 556 -4.40 23.77 4.48
N THR A 557 -4.33 22.94 3.45
CA THR A 557 -5.00 21.63 3.41
C THR A 557 -4.10 20.47 3.82
N ALA A 558 -2.79 20.67 3.97
CA ALA A 558 -1.83 19.65 4.39
C ALA A 558 -2.27 18.84 5.63
N PRO A 559 -2.82 19.46 6.71
CA PRO A 559 -3.30 18.70 7.87
C PRO A 559 -4.48 17.76 7.57
N LEU A 560 -5.23 18.03 6.49
CA LEU A 560 -6.38 17.22 6.07
C LEU A 560 -5.98 16.08 5.13
N THR A 561 -4.83 16.19 4.46
CA THR A 561 -4.36 15.27 3.43
C THR A 561 -3.19 14.39 3.88
N GLY A 562 -2.78 14.50 5.16
CA GLY A 562 -1.72 13.64 5.75
C GLY A 562 -0.28 13.98 5.30
N HIS A 563 -0.08 15.14 4.66
CA HIS A 563 1.22 15.61 4.18
C HIS A 563 1.81 16.70 5.07
#